data_e67fd3e2abe2874b868a2eff61514a11
#
_entry.id   e67fd3e2abe2874b868a2eff61514a11
#
_cell.length_a   1.000
_cell.length_b   1.000
_cell.length_c   1.000
_cell.angle_alpha   90.00
_cell.angle_beta   90.00
_cell.angle_gamma   90.00
#
_symmetry.space_group_name_H-M   'P 1'
#
loop_
_entity.id
_entity.type
_entity.pdbx_description
1 polymer ?
#
loop_
_entity_poly.entity_id
_entity_poly.type
_entity_poly.pdbx_seq_one_letter_code
_entity_poly.pdbx_strand_id
1 'polypeptide(L)'
;MYKRQPQERGVAVLFGDGAGACLITADSGKAEIVDSVLNTDGSFSEDLTLECDRPIKMNGRSVILQASRKIPAAIRSLLEQYSIDPPDVLAFLMHQANQNLIDRVADALGVPSAKFFSNIRKYGNTSSASMLIAAAEWSREFGFEPGEPVVFAAFGAGFNWGALLARGV
;
A
#
# COMPACT_ATOMS: atom_id res chain seq x y z
N MET A 1 -14.68 -12.75 -4.25
CA MET A 1 -14.47 -14.21 -4.24
C MET A 1 -13.85 -14.76 -5.53
N TYR A 2 -13.47 -13.93 -6.48
CA TYR A 2 -12.96 -14.33 -7.80
C TYR A 2 -11.42 -14.38 -7.92
N LYS A 3 -10.72 -14.15 -6.83
CA LYS A 3 -9.26 -13.90 -6.83
C LYS A 3 -8.40 -15.15 -6.90
N ARG A 4 -8.96 -16.30 -6.57
CA ARG A 4 -8.25 -17.59 -6.59
C ARG A 4 -8.90 -18.52 -7.60
N GLN A 5 -8.36 -18.55 -8.79
CA GLN A 5 -8.78 -19.56 -9.78
C GLN A 5 -7.68 -20.61 -9.96
N PRO A 6 -8.00 -21.90 -9.77
CA PRO A 6 -7.01 -22.98 -9.86
C PRO A 6 -6.28 -23.07 -11.20
N GLN A 7 -6.89 -22.53 -12.26
CA GLN A 7 -6.34 -22.53 -13.61
C GLN A 7 -5.11 -21.61 -13.77
N GLU A 8 -5.05 -20.51 -13.00
CA GLU A 8 -3.97 -19.51 -13.05
C GLU A 8 -3.06 -19.62 -11.81
N ARG A 9 -2.38 -20.75 -11.67
CA ARG A 9 -1.53 -21.05 -10.50
C ARG A 9 -0.50 -19.97 -10.18
N GLY A 10 0.11 -19.37 -11.22
CA GLY A 10 1.12 -18.32 -11.06
C GLY A 10 0.60 -17.05 -10.42
N VAL A 11 -0.70 -16.78 -10.57
CA VAL A 11 -1.37 -15.63 -9.95
C VAL A 11 -2.05 -16.02 -8.65
N ALA A 12 -2.75 -17.17 -8.64
CA ALA A 12 -3.53 -17.62 -7.49
C ALA A 12 -2.69 -17.79 -6.21
N VAL A 13 -1.45 -18.24 -6.35
CA VAL A 13 -0.51 -18.46 -5.23
C VAL A 13 -0.12 -17.16 -4.49
N LEU A 14 -0.27 -16.00 -5.15
CA LEU A 14 0.11 -14.71 -4.56
C LEU A 14 -0.93 -14.17 -3.57
N PHE A 15 -2.20 -14.58 -3.74
CA PHE A 15 -3.31 -13.96 -3.02
C PHE A 15 -3.72 -14.75 -1.77
N GLY A 16 -3.93 -13.98 -0.69
CA GLY A 16 -4.57 -14.44 0.54
C GLY A 16 -6.03 -13.97 0.64
N ASP A 17 -6.76 -14.51 1.61
CA ASP A 17 -8.09 -14.04 1.99
C ASP A 17 -7.99 -13.11 3.20
N GLY A 18 -8.75 -12.03 3.18
CA GLY A 18 -8.77 -11.07 4.28
C GLY A 18 -9.84 -10.01 4.09
N ALA A 19 -10.23 -9.42 5.19
CA ALA A 19 -11.10 -8.25 5.24
C ALA A 19 -10.51 -7.21 6.19
N GLY A 20 -10.72 -5.94 5.87
CA GLY A 20 -10.29 -4.82 6.69
C GLY A 20 -11.31 -3.69 6.61
N ALA A 21 -11.51 -3.01 7.73
CA ALA A 21 -12.35 -1.82 7.84
C ALA A 21 -11.67 -0.80 8.75
N CYS A 22 -11.90 0.47 8.48
CA CYS A 22 -11.53 1.57 9.36
C CYS A 22 -12.73 2.48 9.57
N LEU A 23 -12.81 3.07 10.75
CA LEU A 23 -13.78 4.10 11.06
C LEU A 23 -13.11 5.47 10.88
N ILE A 24 -13.72 6.32 10.07
CA ILE A 24 -13.31 7.71 9.90
C ILE A 24 -14.37 8.57 10.57
N THR A 25 -13.91 9.46 11.46
CA THR A 25 -14.77 10.38 12.24
C THR A 25 -14.25 11.81 12.10
N ALA A 26 -15.07 12.78 12.40
CA ALA A 26 -14.68 14.19 12.39
C ALA A 26 -14.04 14.64 13.73
N ASP A 27 -14.29 13.91 14.80
CA ASP A 27 -14.09 14.45 16.17
C ASP A 27 -12.92 13.80 16.93
N SER A 28 -12.62 12.53 16.64
CA SER A 28 -11.58 11.80 17.39
C SER A 28 -11.10 10.57 16.65
N GLY A 29 -9.87 10.15 16.91
CA GLY A 29 -9.29 8.96 16.30
C GLY A 29 -7.93 8.62 16.91
N LYS A 30 -7.28 7.60 16.38
CA LYS A 30 -5.90 7.26 16.72
C LYS A 30 -4.90 8.11 15.93
N ALA A 31 -5.33 8.59 14.76
CA ALA A 31 -4.54 9.44 13.90
C ALA A 31 -5.47 10.36 13.09
N GLU A 32 -5.00 11.56 12.82
CA GLU A 32 -5.62 12.51 11.91
C GLU A 32 -5.14 12.27 10.48
N ILE A 33 -6.07 12.28 9.50
CA ILE A 33 -5.71 12.32 8.09
C ILE A 33 -5.36 13.76 7.74
N VAL A 34 -4.10 13.99 7.37
CA VAL A 34 -3.58 15.33 7.05
C VAL A 34 -3.85 15.67 5.58
N ASP A 35 -3.44 14.78 4.66
CA ASP A 35 -3.57 15.00 3.22
C ASP A 35 -3.38 13.69 2.45
N SER A 36 -3.69 13.73 1.15
CA SER A 36 -3.48 12.60 0.24
C SER A 36 -3.21 13.02 -1.19
N VAL A 37 -2.47 12.19 -1.91
CA VAL A 37 -2.27 12.32 -3.35
C VAL A 37 -2.75 11.05 -4.04
N LEU A 38 -3.59 11.21 -5.07
CA LEU A 38 -4.11 10.11 -5.88
C LEU A 38 -3.80 10.37 -7.35
N ASN A 39 -3.37 9.33 -8.04
CA ASN A 39 -2.98 9.41 -9.44
C ASN A 39 -3.55 8.22 -10.23
N THR A 40 -3.74 8.43 -11.51
CA THR A 40 -4.23 7.41 -12.45
C THR A 40 -3.46 7.48 -13.77
N ASP A 41 -3.16 6.32 -14.35
CA ASP A 41 -2.57 6.18 -15.68
C ASP A 41 -3.22 5.01 -16.42
N GLY A 42 -4.16 5.32 -17.30
CA GLY A 42 -4.92 4.35 -18.08
C GLY A 42 -4.12 3.64 -19.19
N SER A 43 -2.88 4.10 -19.50
CA SER A 43 -2.03 3.48 -20.51
C SER A 43 -1.67 2.02 -20.19
N PHE A 44 -1.85 1.59 -18.95
CA PHE A 44 -1.54 0.26 -18.44
C PHE A 44 -2.80 -0.55 -18.06
N SER A 45 -3.98 -0.14 -18.52
CA SER A 45 -5.26 -0.77 -18.14
C SER A 45 -5.31 -2.28 -18.41
N GLU A 46 -4.63 -2.74 -19.46
CA GLU A 46 -4.56 -4.16 -19.83
C GLU A 46 -3.55 -4.99 -19.02
N ASP A 47 -2.66 -4.33 -18.26
CA ASP A 47 -1.59 -5.02 -17.52
C ASP A 47 -2.07 -5.65 -16.21
N LEU A 48 -3.21 -5.23 -15.69
CA LEU A 48 -3.83 -5.81 -14.50
C LEU A 48 -5.35 -5.69 -14.61
N THR A 49 -6.00 -6.79 -14.98
CA THR A 49 -7.45 -6.82 -15.20
C THR A 49 -8.12 -7.95 -14.42
N LEU A 50 -9.35 -7.70 -14.02
CA LEU A 50 -10.27 -8.69 -13.47
C LEU A 50 -11.63 -8.52 -14.14
N GLU A 51 -11.92 -9.38 -15.11
CA GLU A 51 -13.23 -9.48 -15.72
C GLU A 51 -14.16 -10.38 -14.90
N CYS A 52 -15.46 -10.18 -15.06
CA CYS A 52 -16.45 -11.06 -14.43
C CYS A 52 -16.24 -12.51 -14.92
N ASP A 53 -16.24 -13.46 -13.97
CA ASP A 53 -16.05 -14.90 -14.20
C ASP A 53 -14.75 -15.31 -14.89
N ARG A 54 -13.76 -14.43 -14.91
CA ARG A 54 -12.42 -14.73 -15.41
C ARG A 54 -11.34 -14.63 -14.33
N PRO A 55 -10.22 -15.36 -14.48
CA PRO A 55 -9.07 -15.19 -13.59
C PRO A 55 -8.46 -13.79 -13.73
N ILE A 56 -7.82 -13.34 -12.67
CA ILE A 56 -7.00 -12.12 -12.72
C ILE A 56 -5.91 -12.32 -13.77
N LYS A 57 -5.86 -11.42 -14.75
CA LYS A 57 -4.77 -11.33 -15.72
C LYS A 57 -3.79 -10.28 -15.23
N MET A 58 -2.52 -10.63 -15.12
CA MET A 58 -1.49 -9.74 -14.58
C MET A 58 -0.16 -9.84 -15.32
N ASN A 59 0.30 -8.73 -15.83
CA ASN A 59 1.68 -8.54 -16.28
C ASN A 59 2.53 -8.11 -15.07
N GLY A 60 2.97 -9.08 -14.27
CA GLY A 60 3.67 -8.82 -13.01
C GLY A 60 4.94 -7.99 -13.19
N ARG A 61 5.64 -8.09 -14.33
CA ARG A 61 6.84 -7.28 -14.63
C ARG A 61 6.50 -5.79 -14.78
N SER A 62 5.46 -5.48 -15.53
CA SER A 62 4.96 -4.11 -15.70
C SER A 62 4.48 -3.54 -14.38
N VAL A 63 3.65 -4.29 -13.64
CA VAL A 63 3.12 -3.89 -12.34
C VAL A 63 4.25 -3.51 -11.37
N ILE A 64 5.26 -4.37 -11.19
CA ILE A 64 6.39 -4.09 -10.28
C ILE A 64 7.20 -2.88 -10.76
N LEU A 65 7.48 -2.78 -12.07
CA LEU A 65 8.24 -1.68 -12.64
C LEU A 65 7.55 -0.34 -12.42
N GLN A 66 6.25 -0.27 -12.69
CA GLN A 66 5.48 0.98 -12.53
C GLN A 66 5.29 1.32 -11.05
N ALA A 67 4.93 0.34 -10.21
CA ALA A 67 4.73 0.55 -8.78
C ALA A 67 5.99 1.04 -8.08
N SER A 68 7.16 0.42 -8.37
CA SER A 68 8.44 0.80 -7.76
C SER A 68 8.93 2.22 -8.12
N ARG A 69 8.36 2.83 -9.15
CA ARG A 69 8.65 4.22 -9.54
C ARG A 69 7.58 5.20 -9.06
N LYS A 70 6.31 4.83 -9.24
CA LYS A 70 5.17 5.72 -9.01
C LYS A 70 4.84 5.89 -7.53
N ILE A 71 5.00 4.84 -6.71
CA ILE A 71 4.75 4.93 -5.26
C ILE A 71 5.74 5.86 -4.56
N PRO A 72 7.08 5.70 -4.73
CA PRO A 72 8.03 6.62 -4.09
C PRO A 72 7.85 8.08 -4.54
N ALA A 73 7.54 8.29 -5.82
CA ALA A 73 7.29 9.63 -6.35
C ALA A 73 6.07 10.29 -5.68
N ALA A 74 4.96 9.54 -5.51
CA ALA A 74 3.77 10.02 -4.84
C ALA A 74 4.03 10.32 -3.35
N ILE A 75 4.77 9.45 -2.66
CA ILE A 75 5.16 9.66 -1.26
C ILE A 75 6.01 10.93 -1.11
N ARG A 76 7.06 11.09 -1.95
CA ARG A 76 7.91 12.29 -1.91
C ARG A 76 7.11 13.57 -2.15
N SER A 77 6.31 13.58 -3.22
CA SER A 77 5.48 14.76 -3.56
C SER A 77 4.53 15.16 -2.43
N LEU A 78 3.99 14.18 -1.70
CA LEU A 78 3.13 14.44 -0.55
C LEU A 78 3.94 14.98 0.64
N LEU A 79 5.05 14.35 0.99
CA LEU A 79 5.88 14.76 2.13
C LEU A 79 6.53 16.13 1.94
N GLU A 80 6.97 16.44 0.71
CA GLU A 80 7.54 17.76 0.35
C GLU A 80 6.60 18.92 0.65
N GLN A 81 5.28 18.75 0.48
CA GLN A 81 4.28 19.78 0.78
C GLN A 81 4.22 20.14 2.27
N TYR A 82 4.65 19.22 3.12
CA TYR A 82 4.65 19.37 4.58
C TYR A 82 6.04 19.52 5.17
N SER A 83 7.08 19.68 4.31
CA SER A 83 8.48 19.79 4.72
C SER A 83 8.92 18.62 5.61
N ILE A 84 8.49 17.40 5.28
CA ILE A 84 8.85 16.17 5.98
C ILE A 84 9.83 15.40 5.11
N ASP A 85 10.99 15.04 5.65
CA ASP A 85 11.91 14.14 4.98
C ASP A 85 11.47 12.67 5.18
N PRO A 86 11.59 11.79 4.17
CA PRO A 86 11.18 10.39 4.30
C PRO A 86 11.77 9.66 5.52
N PRO A 87 13.03 9.90 5.95
CA PRO A 87 13.56 9.33 7.18
C PRO A 87 12.85 9.75 8.47
N ASP A 88 12.15 10.89 8.48
CA ASP A 88 11.43 11.40 9.65
C ASP A 88 10.04 10.78 9.81
N VAL A 89 9.56 10.04 8.81
CA VAL A 89 8.29 9.29 8.89
C VAL A 89 8.44 8.15 9.89
N LEU A 90 7.51 8.04 10.83
CA LEU A 90 7.51 7.00 11.85
C LEU A 90 7.35 5.60 11.23
N ALA A 91 6.37 5.45 10.35
CA ALA A 91 6.10 4.17 9.67
C ALA A 91 5.46 4.36 8.29
N PHE A 92 5.75 3.41 7.40
CA PHE A 92 5.10 3.27 6.10
C PHE A 92 4.21 2.02 6.09
N LEU A 93 2.93 2.21 5.91
CA LEU A 93 1.90 1.18 5.87
C LEU A 93 1.42 1.01 4.43
N MET A 94 2.09 0.14 3.69
CA MET A 94 1.80 -0.06 2.27
C MET A 94 0.83 -1.21 2.02
N HIS A 95 0.20 -1.18 0.85
CA HIS A 95 -0.43 -2.36 0.28
C HIS A 95 0.57 -3.53 0.23
N GLN A 96 0.21 -4.66 0.83
CA GLN A 96 1.04 -5.86 0.95
C GLN A 96 0.96 -6.71 -0.34
N ALA A 97 1.48 -6.18 -1.45
CA ALA A 97 1.45 -6.86 -2.74
C ALA A 97 2.57 -7.89 -2.88
N ASN A 98 3.79 -7.50 -2.52
CA ASN A 98 5.02 -8.27 -2.70
C ASN A 98 6.12 -7.66 -1.84
N GLN A 99 6.88 -8.50 -1.11
CA GLN A 99 7.97 -8.01 -0.25
C GLN A 99 9.05 -7.27 -1.04
N ASN A 100 9.43 -7.80 -2.21
CA ASN A 100 10.45 -7.13 -3.05
C ASN A 100 10.01 -5.73 -3.51
N LEU A 101 8.70 -5.49 -3.68
CA LEU A 101 8.19 -4.15 -4.00
C LEU A 101 8.33 -3.21 -2.79
N ILE A 102 7.99 -3.69 -1.60
CA ILE A 102 8.16 -2.91 -0.36
C ILE A 102 9.61 -2.51 -0.18
N ASP A 103 10.54 -3.45 -0.32
CA ASP A 103 11.98 -3.21 -0.19
C ASP A 103 12.47 -2.19 -1.25
N ARG A 104 12.03 -2.31 -2.50
CA ARG A 104 12.37 -1.34 -3.57
C ARG A 104 11.84 0.08 -3.30
N VAL A 105 10.68 0.19 -2.68
CA VAL A 105 10.13 1.50 -2.31
C VAL A 105 10.95 2.10 -1.17
N ALA A 106 11.32 1.31 -0.17
CA ALA A 106 12.21 1.73 0.91
C ALA A 106 13.56 2.23 0.40
N ASP A 107 14.21 1.44 -0.47
CA ASP A 107 15.47 1.81 -1.12
C ASP A 107 15.34 3.11 -1.92
N ALA A 108 14.28 3.23 -2.72
CA ALA A 108 14.03 4.42 -3.53
C ALA A 108 13.79 5.67 -2.69
N LEU A 109 13.24 5.54 -1.48
CA LEU A 109 13.05 6.66 -0.54
C LEU A 109 14.30 6.95 0.30
N GLY A 110 15.27 6.05 0.32
CA GLY A 110 16.46 6.15 1.19
C GLY A 110 16.14 5.90 2.66
N VAL A 111 15.14 5.05 2.93
CA VAL A 111 14.63 4.78 4.27
C VAL A 111 14.92 3.32 4.65
N PRO A 112 15.32 3.03 5.89
CA PRO A 112 15.48 1.66 6.35
C PRO A 112 14.18 0.84 6.17
N SER A 113 14.30 -0.39 5.63
CA SER A 113 13.15 -1.27 5.41
C SER A 113 12.37 -1.59 6.70
N ALA A 114 13.02 -1.47 7.87
CA ALA A 114 12.38 -1.63 9.17
C ALA A 114 11.25 -0.61 9.45
N LYS A 115 11.23 0.54 8.76
CA LYS A 115 10.12 1.51 8.84
C LYS A 115 8.90 1.10 7.99
N PHE A 116 9.06 0.09 7.14
CA PHE A 116 7.97 -0.48 6.35
C PHE A 116 7.41 -1.71 7.04
N PHE A 117 6.25 -1.56 7.68
CA PHE A 117 5.61 -2.71 8.31
C PHE A 117 5.16 -3.73 7.25
N SER A 118 5.51 -4.98 7.47
CA SER A 118 5.14 -6.06 6.56
C SER A 118 4.64 -7.29 7.30
N ASN A 119 3.46 -7.73 6.92
CA ASN A 119 2.85 -8.98 7.38
C ASN A 119 2.51 -9.94 6.21
N ILE A 120 3.11 -9.69 5.04
CA ILE A 120 2.85 -10.45 3.80
C ILE A 120 3.19 -11.94 3.94
N ARG A 121 4.19 -12.28 4.75
CA ARG A 121 4.55 -13.68 5.03
C ARG A 121 3.42 -14.45 5.70
N LYS A 122 2.59 -13.76 6.48
CA LYS A 122 1.48 -14.34 7.24
C LYS A 122 0.22 -14.48 6.40
N TYR A 123 -0.09 -13.46 5.60
CA TYR A 123 -1.38 -13.36 4.93
C TYR A 123 -1.33 -13.41 3.41
N GLY A 124 -0.16 -13.25 2.80
CA GLY A 124 -0.04 -13.04 1.36
C GLY A 124 -0.65 -11.69 0.93
N ASN A 125 -0.92 -11.57 -0.35
CA ASN A 125 -1.60 -10.39 -0.89
C ASN A 125 -3.12 -10.52 -0.70
N THR A 126 -3.66 -9.89 0.32
CA THR A 126 -5.12 -9.82 0.58
C THR A 126 -5.81 -8.67 -0.17
N SER A 127 -5.18 -8.16 -1.24
CA SER A 127 -5.72 -7.08 -2.09
C SER A 127 -6.00 -5.81 -1.29
N SER A 128 -7.17 -5.18 -1.48
CA SER A 128 -7.56 -3.94 -0.80
C SER A 128 -7.59 -4.04 0.74
N ALA A 129 -7.78 -5.22 1.30
CA ALA A 129 -7.75 -5.42 2.75
C ALA A 129 -6.34 -5.34 3.35
N SER A 130 -5.30 -5.59 2.55
CA SER A 130 -3.93 -5.83 3.05
C SER A 130 -3.36 -4.66 3.83
N MET A 131 -3.54 -3.44 3.34
CA MET A 131 -3.06 -2.22 4.01
C MET A 131 -3.78 -1.99 5.34
N LEU A 132 -5.09 -2.23 5.42
CA LEU A 132 -5.87 -2.07 6.64
C LEU A 132 -5.52 -3.15 7.68
N ILE A 133 -5.26 -4.38 7.24
CA ILE A 133 -4.79 -5.46 8.13
C ILE A 133 -3.41 -5.11 8.68
N ALA A 134 -2.49 -4.64 7.82
CA ALA A 134 -1.16 -4.20 8.24
C ALA A 134 -1.25 -3.03 9.23
N ALA A 135 -2.08 -2.02 8.95
CA ALA A 135 -2.30 -0.88 9.82
C ALA A 135 -2.87 -1.28 11.20
N ALA A 136 -3.82 -2.23 11.22
CA ALA A 136 -4.41 -2.72 12.46
C ALA A 136 -3.41 -3.51 13.31
N GLU A 137 -2.56 -4.34 12.71
CA GLU A 137 -1.51 -5.06 13.44
C GLU A 137 -0.42 -4.09 13.94
N TRP A 138 0.09 -3.22 13.06
CA TRP A 138 1.08 -2.22 13.43
C TRP A 138 0.59 -1.31 14.55
N SER A 139 -0.65 -0.80 14.48
CA SER A 139 -1.23 0.05 15.52
C SER A 139 -1.42 -0.64 16.88
N ARG A 140 -1.54 -1.97 16.91
CA ARG A 140 -1.60 -2.72 18.16
C ARG A 140 -0.22 -2.96 18.76
N GLU A 141 0.79 -3.11 17.92
CA GLU A 141 2.16 -3.44 18.33
C GLU A 141 2.96 -2.19 18.72
N PHE A 142 2.84 -1.12 17.93
CA PHE A 142 3.65 0.10 18.09
C PHE A 142 2.83 1.32 18.51
N GLY A 143 1.60 1.44 18.03
CA GLY A 143 0.76 2.60 18.25
C GLY A 143 1.05 3.76 17.29
N PHE A 144 0.16 4.76 17.31
CA PHE A 144 0.38 6.06 16.69
C PHE A 144 0.92 7.00 17.76
N GLU A 145 2.14 7.48 17.59
CA GLU A 145 2.73 8.46 18.49
C GLU A 145 2.21 9.87 18.17
N PRO A 146 1.81 10.67 19.19
CA PRO A 146 1.26 12.00 18.96
C PRO A 146 2.19 12.90 18.13
N GLY A 147 1.65 13.50 17.07
CA GLY A 147 2.38 14.38 16.15
C GLY A 147 3.22 13.67 15.10
N GLU A 148 3.55 12.40 15.29
CA GLU A 148 4.43 11.67 14.38
C GLU A 148 3.75 11.30 13.05
N PRO A 149 4.44 11.51 11.91
CA PRO A 149 3.88 11.23 10.61
C PRO A 149 3.90 9.72 10.30
N VAL A 150 2.79 9.22 9.78
CA VAL A 150 2.63 7.87 9.25
C VAL A 150 2.12 7.96 7.82
N VAL A 151 2.73 7.23 6.91
CA VAL A 151 2.36 7.24 5.49
C VAL A 151 1.69 5.93 5.10
N PHE A 152 0.52 6.04 4.50
CA PHE A 152 -0.15 4.93 3.83
C PHE A 152 0.09 5.04 2.33
N ALA A 153 0.35 3.93 1.63
CA ALA A 153 0.52 3.95 0.19
C ALA A 153 0.01 2.68 -0.48
N ALA A 154 -0.55 2.83 -1.66
CA ALA A 154 -1.08 1.73 -2.43
C ALA A 154 -0.89 1.92 -3.94
N PHE A 155 -0.93 0.80 -4.65
CA PHE A 155 -0.92 0.71 -6.10
C PHE A 155 -1.85 -0.42 -6.54
N GLY A 156 -2.59 -0.23 -7.62
CA GLY A 156 -3.54 -1.20 -8.13
C GLY A 156 -3.86 -1.03 -9.60
N ALA A 157 -4.86 -1.83 -10.05
CA ALA A 157 -5.32 -1.81 -11.42
C ALA A 157 -5.73 -0.40 -11.89
N GLY A 158 -5.47 -0.15 -13.17
CA GLY A 158 -5.78 1.14 -13.79
C GLY A 158 -4.66 1.65 -14.70
N PHE A 159 -3.40 1.94 -14.31
CA PHE A 159 -2.98 1.87 -12.90
C PHE A 159 -3.48 3.04 -12.08
N ASN A 160 -3.80 2.76 -10.85
CA ASN A 160 -4.09 3.78 -9.83
C ASN A 160 -3.07 3.65 -8.71
N TRP A 161 -2.60 4.76 -8.18
CA TRP A 161 -1.69 4.77 -7.03
C TRP A 161 -1.87 6.05 -6.22
N GLY A 162 -1.44 5.98 -4.98
CA GLY A 162 -1.48 7.14 -4.11
C GLY A 162 -0.77 6.94 -2.81
N ALA A 163 -0.65 8.05 -2.09
CA ALA A 163 -0.17 8.10 -0.73
C ALA A 163 -1.11 8.97 0.13
N LEU A 164 -1.19 8.66 1.41
CA LEU A 164 -1.93 9.41 2.41
C LEU A 164 -1.01 9.65 3.60
N LEU A 165 -0.94 10.89 4.05
CA LEU A 165 -0.24 11.31 5.26
C LEU A 165 -1.23 11.36 6.42
N ALA A 166 -0.90 10.67 7.51
CA ALA A 166 -1.60 10.78 8.78
C ALA A 166 -0.62 11.20 9.88
N ARG A 167 -1.13 11.76 10.96
CA ARG A 167 -0.38 12.05 12.20
C ARG A 167 -1.08 11.41 13.39
N GLY A 168 -0.31 10.85 14.30
CA GLY A 168 -0.84 10.40 15.58
C GLY A 168 -1.50 11.54 16.36
N VAL A 169 -2.54 11.24 17.13
CA VAL A 169 -3.30 12.20 17.96
C VAL A 169 -3.10 11.88 19.43
#